data_b0e1af0ebf94c1b85a86a9c96ca3ad7c
#
_entry.id   b0e1af0ebf94c1b85a86a9c96ca3ad7c
#
_cell.length_a   1.000
_cell.length_b   1.000
_cell.length_c   1.000
_cell.angle_alpha   90.00
_cell.angle_beta   90.00
_cell.angle_gamma   90.00
#
_symmetry.space_group_name_H-M   'P 1'
#
loop_
_entity.id
_entity.type
_entity.pdbx_description
1 polymer ?
#
loop_
_entity_poly.entity_id
_entity_poly.type
_entity_poly.pdbx_seq_one_letter_code
_entity_poly.pdbx_strand_id
1 'polypeptide(L)'
;MKKRFLLFSALLSLLLLTGCTKQLTDKPLTLSFSEETAVFTGTLSKGTYPGPVLGDGWRFEGTLTAECLLTGEGENVPCRAALFGSVEDGTYTGSLVSGMPDGEGVFTLASGASFTGEFSGGTAVRGEAADLPWTLLHGGSRFSGTYTGPLESAGPEGEGLFGGENAAGQQFTWHGGWSGGETAGPGVLKDEHCI
;
A
#
# COMPACT_ATOMS: atom_id res chain seq x y z
N MET A 1 16.65 -37.80 27.33
CA MET A 1 15.63 -36.98 26.72
C MET A 1 16.23 -36.12 25.62
N LYS A 2 16.47 -36.64 24.44
CA LYS A 2 16.92 -35.96 23.22
C LYS A 2 16.61 -36.91 22.08
N LYS A 3 15.63 -36.61 21.23
CA LYS A 3 15.40 -37.15 19.87
C LYS A 3 13.89 -37.06 19.52
N ARG A 4 13.38 -35.87 19.24
CA ARG A 4 12.06 -35.72 18.63
C ARG A 4 11.88 -34.41 17.78
N PHE A 5 12.96 -33.86 17.22
CA PHE A 5 12.89 -32.58 16.48
C PHE A 5 13.38 -32.64 15.03
N LEU A 6 13.51 -33.79 14.42
CA LEU A 6 14.14 -33.92 13.09
C LEU A 6 13.27 -34.65 12.03
N LEU A 7 11.96 -34.73 12.20
CA LEU A 7 11.08 -35.44 11.25
C LEU A 7 10.03 -34.59 10.55
N PHE A 8 9.98 -33.28 10.79
CA PHE A 8 8.98 -32.41 10.17
C PHE A 8 9.48 -31.66 8.93
N SER A 9 10.78 -31.60 8.66
CA SER A 9 11.36 -30.88 7.51
C SER A 9 11.44 -31.72 6.23
N ALA A 10 11.37 -33.05 6.31
CA ALA A 10 11.58 -33.93 5.16
C ALA A 10 10.30 -34.27 4.40
N LEU A 11 9.12 -33.93 4.94
CA LEU A 11 7.84 -34.31 4.32
C LEU A 11 7.29 -33.23 3.35
N LEU A 12 7.86 -32.02 3.36
CA LEU A 12 7.40 -30.92 2.49
C LEU A 12 8.06 -30.96 1.10
N SER A 13 9.22 -31.58 0.95
CA SER A 13 9.95 -31.59 -0.32
C SER A 13 9.57 -32.72 -1.30
N LEU A 14 8.73 -33.67 -0.89
CA LEU A 14 8.33 -34.80 -1.74
C LEU A 14 6.97 -34.65 -2.40
N LEU A 15 6.27 -33.52 -2.21
CA LEU A 15 4.92 -33.28 -2.76
C LEU A 15 4.91 -32.52 -4.10
N LEU A 16 6.06 -32.21 -4.67
CA LEU A 16 6.17 -31.38 -5.91
C LEU A 16 6.09 -32.18 -7.22
N LEU A 17 5.87 -33.50 -7.21
CA LEU A 17 5.99 -34.33 -8.41
C LEU A 17 4.76 -35.17 -8.81
N THR A 18 3.68 -35.12 -8.06
CA THR A 18 2.43 -35.77 -8.50
C THR A 18 1.30 -34.76 -8.43
N GLY A 19 0.51 -34.63 -9.48
CA GLY A 19 -0.63 -33.72 -9.59
C GLY A 19 -1.74 -33.96 -8.54
N CYS A 20 -1.38 -34.11 -7.26
CA CYS A 20 -2.29 -34.33 -6.15
C CYS A 20 -2.84 -32.99 -5.67
N THR A 21 -4.14 -32.86 -5.65
CA THR A 21 -4.86 -31.85 -4.90
C THR A 21 -4.73 -32.17 -3.41
N LYS A 22 -4.38 -31.16 -2.58
CA LYS A 22 -4.32 -31.30 -1.14
C LYS A 22 -5.33 -30.36 -0.49
N GLN A 23 -6.25 -30.92 0.28
CA GLN A 23 -7.14 -30.15 1.12
C GLN A 23 -6.37 -29.54 2.30
N LEU A 24 -6.53 -28.25 2.52
CA LEU A 24 -5.96 -27.53 3.67
C LEU A 24 -7.12 -26.97 4.47
N THR A 25 -7.02 -27.10 5.80
CA THR A 25 -8.01 -26.54 6.73
C THR A 25 -7.27 -25.79 7.83
N ASP A 26 -7.68 -24.55 8.08
CA ASP A 26 -7.14 -23.66 9.12
C ASP A 26 -5.59 -23.60 9.13
N LYS A 27 -4.98 -23.47 7.94
CA LYS A 27 -3.54 -23.36 7.83
C LYS A 27 -3.09 -21.91 8.00
N PRO A 28 -2.26 -21.63 9.01
CA PRO A 28 -1.63 -20.32 9.12
C PRO A 28 -0.64 -20.12 7.98
N LEU A 29 -0.62 -18.91 7.43
CA LEU A 29 0.24 -18.47 6.35
C LEU A 29 0.80 -17.09 6.70
N THR A 30 2.11 -16.92 6.64
CA THR A 30 2.74 -15.60 6.74
C THR A 30 2.92 -15.06 5.33
N LEU A 31 2.38 -13.87 5.08
CA LEU A 31 2.49 -13.20 3.78
C LEU A 31 3.89 -12.62 3.61
N SER A 32 4.49 -12.79 2.42
CA SER A 32 5.88 -12.40 2.16
C SER A 32 6.12 -10.88 2.13
N PHE A 33 5.07 -10.08 1.99
CA PHE A 33 5.13 -8.61 1.93
C PHE A 33 4.73 -7.92 3.25
N SER A 34 4.27 -8.69 4.24
CA SER A 34 3.98 -8.20 5.59
C SER A 34 4.31 -9.30 6.60
N GLU A 35 4.43 -8.93 7.89
CA GLU A 35 4.56 -9.90 8.99
C GLU A 35 3.21 -10.49 9.41
N GLU A 36 2.12 -10.11 8.72
CA GLU A 36 0.78 -10.57 8.98
C GLU A 36 0.62 -12.07 8.74
N THR A 37 -0.13 -12.70 9.61
CA THR A 37 -0.48 -14.11 9.49
C THR A 37 -1.92 -14.22 9.01
N ALA A 38 -2.11 -14.85 7.85
CA ALA A 38 -3.42 -15.19 7.33
C ALA A 38 -3.77 -16.65 7.62
N VAL A 39 -5.06 -16.93 7.76
CA VAL A 39 -5.58 -18.30 7.86
C VAL A 39 -6.38 -18.61 6.61
N PHE A 40 -6.10 -19.72 5.96
CA PHE A 40 -6.86 -20.13 4.80
C PHE A 40 -7.30 -21.59 4.86
N THR A 41 -8.43 -21.87 4.22
CA THR A 41 -9.01 -23.20 4.06
C THR A 41 -9.35 -23.42 2.61
N GLY A 42 -8.91 -24.54 2.03
CA GLY A 42 -9.20 -24.85 0.63
C GLY A 42 -8.31 -25.93 0.05
N THR A 43 -8.30 -26.03 -1.28
CA THR A 43 -7.59 -27.08 -2.01
C THR A 43 -6.38 -26.49 -2.74
N LEU A 44 -5.18 -26.95 -2.41
CA LEU A 44 -3.99 -26.65 -3.16
C LEU A 44 -3.96 -27.48 -4.47
N SER A 45 -3.83 -26.81 -5.61
CA SER A 45 -3.69 -27.44 -6.91
C SER A 45 -2.42 -26.94 -7.59
N LYS A 46 -1.51 -27.85 -7.93
CA LYS A 46 -0.23 -27.56 -8.61
C LYS A 46 0.60 -26.44 -7.93
N GLY A 47 0.60 -26.39 -6.60
CA GLY A 47 1.35 -25.38 -5.83
C GLY A 47 0.67 -24.00 -5.74
N THR A 48 -0.55 -23.85 -6.24
CA THR A 48 -1.35 -22.64 -6.06
C THR A 48 -2.61 -22.92 -5.27
N TYR A 49 -3.06 -21.92 -4.52
CA TYR A 49 -4.32 -21.94 -3.78
C TYR A 49 -5.30 -20.96 -4.44
N PRO A 50 -6.36 -21.47 -5.10
CA PRO A 50 -7.45 -20.64 -5.58
C PRO A 50 -8.51 -20.52 -4.49
N GLY A 51 -8.80 -19.32 -4.06
CA GLY A 51 -9.89 -19.06 -3.12
C GLY A 51 -9.62 -17.90 -2.18
N PRO A 52 -10.57 -17.61 -1.27
CA PRO A 52 -10.44 -16.51 -0.35
C PRO A 52 -9.33 -16.77 0.69
N VAL A 53 -8.54 -15.74 0.97
CA VAL A 53 -7.61 -15.67 2.08
C VAL A 53 -8.13 -14.60 3.02
N LEU A 54 -8.21 -14.92 4.30
CA LEU A 54 -8.73 -14.04 5.33
C LEU A 54 -7.66 -13.76 6.38
N GLY A 55 -7.50 -12.51 6.74
CA GLY A 55 -6.69 -12.07 7.87
C GLY A 55 -7.53 -11.30 8.88
N ASP A 56 -6.90 -10.70 9.86
CA ASP A 56 -7.58 -9.84 10.84
C ASP A 56 -7.90 -8.48 10.20
N GLY A 57 -9.19 -8.29 9.88
CA GLY A 57 -9.68 -7.04 9.27
C GLY A 57 -9.45 -6.91 7.76
N TRP A 58 -8.95 -7.94 7.08
CA TRP A 58 -8.73 -7.91 5.63
C TRP A 58 -9.15 -9.20 4.92
N ARG A 59 -9.41 -9.09 3.62
CA ARG A 59 -9.83 -10.20 2.77
C ARG A 59 -9.13 -10.12 1.41
N PHE A 60 -8.88 -11.27 0.81
CA PHE A 60 -8.37 -11.40 -0.54
C PHE A 60 -9.11 -12.52 -1.29
N GLU A 61 -9.43 -12.29 -2.56
CA GLU A 61 -9.96 -13.28 -3.50
C GLU A 61 -9.07 -13.37 -4.73
N GLY A 62 -8.57 -14.56 -5.04
CA GLY A 62 -7.68 -14.77 -6.18
C GLY A 62 -6.80 -15.99 -6.01
N THR A 63 -5.58 -15.89 -6.48
CA THR A 63 -4.59 -16.97 -6.45
C THR A 63 -3.44 -16.63 -5.53
N LEU A 64 -3.12 -17.54 -4.62
CA LEU A 64 -1.94 -17.49 -3.77
C LEU A 64 -0.88 -18.43 -4.33
N THR A 65 0.33 -17.95 -4.60
CA THR A 65 1.45 -18.77 -5.04
C THR A 65 2.13 -19.53 -3.87
N ALA A 66 3.02 -20.46 -4.19
CA ALA A 66 3.81 -21.17 -3.18
C ALA A 66 4.76 -20.26 -2.39
N GLU A 67 5.14 -19.12 -2.98
CA GLU A 67 5.94 -18.06 -2.35
C GLU A 67 5.08 -17.09 -1.52
N CYS A 68 3.79 -17.41 -1.32
CA CYS A 68 2.84 -16.59 -0.58
C CYS A 68 2.54 -15.23 -1.22
N LEU A 69 2.61 -15.14 -2.55
CA LEU A 69 2.28 -13.94 -3.30
C LEU A 69 0.81 -13.99 -3.76
N LEU A 70 0.09 -12.91 -3.52
CA LEU A 70 -1.33 -12.76 -3.88
C LEU A 70 -1.46 -12.16 -5.29
N THR A 71 -2.33 -12.74 -6.11
CA THR A 71 -2.75 -12.15 -7.40
C THR A 71 -4.26 -12.26 -7.52
N GLY A 72 -4.94 -11.12 -7.53
CA GLY A 72 -6.41 -11.00 -7.53
C GLY A 72 -6.87 -9.74 -6.81
N GLU A 73 -8.06 -9.78 -6.21
CA GLU A 73 -8.69 -8.63 -5.56
C GLU A 73 -8.55 -8.70 -4.04
N GLY A 74 -8.11 -7.59 -3.45
CA GLY A 74 -7.95 -7.42 -2.02
C GLY A 74 -8.86 -6.35 -1.42
N GLU A 75 -9.23 -6.54 -0.17
CA GLU A 75 -9.91 -5.55 0.66
C GLU A 75 -9.10 -5.36 1.95
N ASN A 76 -8.59 -4.14 2.16
CA ASN A 76 -7.73 -3.76 3.29
C ASN A 76 -6.50 -4.65 3.49
N VAL A 77 -5.95 -5.22 2.42
CA VAL A 77 -4.80 -6.13 2.50
C VAL A 77 -3.56 -5.36 2.96
N PRO A 78 -2.90 -5.76 4.07
CA PRO A 78 -1.64 -5.15 4.48
C PRO A 78 -0.61 -5.30 3.37
N CYS A 79 -0.02 -4.21 2.94
CA CYS A 79 1.02 -4.23 1.91
C CYS A 79 1.88 -2.97 1.97
N ARG A 80 2.90 -2.95 1.13
CA ARG A 80 3.80 -1.82 0.94
C ARG A 80 3.62 -1.23 -0.44
N ALA A 81 3.59 0.10 -0.53
CA ALA A 81 3.51 0.81 -1.80
C ALA A 81 4.49 1.98 -1.86
N ALA A 82 4.95 2.29 -3.06
CA ALA A 82 5.71 3.51 -3.32
C ALA A 82 4.72 4.64 -3.67
N LEU A 83 4.70 5.68 -2.82
CA LEU A 83 3.87 6.86 -2.99
C LEU A 83 4.77 8.08 -3.23
N PHE A 84 4.85 8.53 -4.48
CA PHE A 84 5.47 9.81 -4.89
C PHE A 84 6.79 10.17 -4.19
N GLY A 85 7.73 9.21 -4.09
CA GLY A 85 9.07 9.43 -3.54
C GLY A 85 9.33 8.82 -2.17
N SER A 86 8.33 8.24 -1.53
CA SER A 86 8.45 7.44 -0.30
C SER A 86 7.91 6.03 -0.50
N VAL A 87 8.39 5.10 0.33
CA VAL A 87 7.85 3.73 0.42
C VAL A 87 7.16 3.61 1.76
N GLU A 88 5.87 3.33 1.73
CA GLU A 88 5.00 3.34 2.90
C GLU A 88 4.40 1.96 3.17
N ASP A 89 4.23 1.63 4.45
CA ASP A 89 3.42 0.51 4.90
C ASP A 89 1.98 0.98 5.14
N GLY A 90 1.01 0.15 4.72
CA GLY A 90 -0.39 0.49 4.85
C GLY A 90 -1.30 -0.67 4.48
N THR A 91 -2.56 -0.36 4.18
CA THR A 91 -3.53 -1.32 3.66
C THR A 91 -3.98 -0.92 2.26
N TYR A 92 -4.23 -1.92 1.42
CA TYR A 92 -4.66 -1.70 0.04
C TYR A 92 -5.99 -2.40 -0.23
N THR A 93 -6.87 -1.70 -0.91
CA THR A 93 -8.11 -2.24 -1.47
C THR A 93 -8.09 -2.04 -2.97
N GLY A 94 -8.10 -3.15 -3.72
CA GLY A 94 -7.99 -3.18 -5.17
C GLY A 94 -7.26 -4.40 -5.68
N SER A 95 -6.84 -4.34 -6.92
CA SER A 95 -6.16 -5.44 -7.60
C SER A 95 -4.70 -5.58 -7.14
N LEU A 96 -4.27 -6.81 -6.88
CA LEU A 96 -2.90 -7.17 -6.51
C LEU A 96 -2.30 -8.10 -7.56
N VAL A 97 -1.06 -7.85 -7.95
CA VAL A 97 -0.26 -8.75 -8.79
C VAL A 97 1.02 -9.10 -8.05
N SER A 98 1.21 -10.38 -7.78
CA SER A 98 2.37 -10.88 -7.02
C SER A 98 2.58 -10.17 -5.67
N GLY A 99 1.49 -9.84 -4.98
CA GLY A 99 1.48 -9.17 -3.68
C GLY A 99 1.67 -7.64 -3.72
N MET A 100 1.73 -7.06 -4.91
CA MET A 100 1.90 -5.61 -5.09
C MET A 100 0.62 -4.96 -5.64
N PRO A 101 0.23 -3.77 -5.19
CA PRO A 101 -0.81 -2.97 -5.81
C PRO A 101 -0.60 -2.81 -7.33
N ASP A 102 -1.63 -3.11 -8.12
CA ASP A 102 -1.59 -3.01 -9.58
C ASP A 102 -2.99 -2.72 -10.12
N GLY A 103 -3.15 -1.66 -10.92
CA GLY A 103 -4.45 -1.16 -11.36
C GLY A 103 -5.05 -0.13 -10.42
N GLU A 104 -6.36 0.09 -10.52
CA GLU A 104 -7.09 1.04 -9.67
C GLU A 104 -7.29 0.50 -8.25
N GLY A 105 -7.11 1.38 -7.26
CA GLY A 105 -7.32 1.01 -5.87
C GLY A 105 -7.15 2.15 -4.88
N VAL A 106 -7.29 1.80 -3.61
CA VAL A 106 -7.12 2.71 -2.46
C VAL A 106 -6.02 2.18 -1.56
N PHE A 107 -5.00 2.99 -1.33
CA PHE A 107 -3.97 2.72 -0.33
C PHE A 107 -4.16 3.65 0.86
N THR A 108 -4.21 3.08 2.06
CA THR A 108 -4.45 3.82 3.31
C THR A 108 -3.30 3.61 4.27
N LEU A 109 -2.69 4.69 4.74
CA LEU A 109 -1.64 4.69 5.74
C LEU A 109 -2.22 4.50 7.16
N ALA A 110 -1.38 4.09 8.11
CA ALA A 110 -1.78 3.96 9.52
C ALA A 110 -2.26 5.28 10.14
N SER A 111 -1.88 6.43 9.59
CA SER A 111 -2.36 7.76 9.99
C SER A 111 -3.82 8.03 9.58
N GLY A 112 -4.38 7.23 8.66
CA GLY A 112 -5.66 7.48 8.01
C GLY A 112 -5.54 8.26 6.71
N ALA A 113 -4.38 8.80 6.38
CA ALA A 113 -4.12 9.42 5.08
C ALA A 113 -4.27 8.38 3.97
N SER A 114 -4.75 8.77 2.80
CA SER A 114 -5.00 7.81 1.72
C SER A 114 -4.67 8.35 0.33
N PHE A 115 -4.42 7.43 -0.57
CA PHE A 115 -4.31 7.68 -2.00
C PHE A 115 -5.27 6.75 -2.75
N THR A 116 -6.09 7.32 -3.63
CA THR A 116 -7.02 6.59 -4.49
C THR A 116 -6.63 6.82 -5.93
N GLY A 117 -6.33 5.76 -6.67
CA GLY A 117 -5.93 5.90 -8.08
C GLY A 117 -5.25 4.68 -8.63
N GLU A 118 -4.50 4.91 -9.70
CA GLU A 118 -3.80 3.88 -10.46
C GLU A 118 -2.45 3.54 -9.84
N PHE A 119 -2.20 2.24 -9.72
CA PHE A 119 -0.93 1.66 -9.30
C PHE A 119 -0.34 0.78 -10.41
N SER A 120 0.97 0.72 -10.47
CA SER A 120 1.69 -0.20 -11.35
C SER A 120 2.87 -0.81 -10.61
N GLY A 121 2.87 -2.13 -10.43
CA GLY A 121 3.92 -2.87 -9.74
C GLY A 121 4.24 -2.34 -8.33
N GLY A 122 3.22 -1.95 -7.57
CA GLY A 122 3.36 -1.40 -6.21
C GLY A 122 3.69 0.09 -6.15
N THR A 123 3.69 0.80 -7.29
CA THR A 123 3.98 2.24 -7.34
C THR A 123 2.73 3.01 -7.74
N ALA A 124 2.37 4.05 -6.98
CA ALA A 124 1.32 4.97 -7.35
C ALA A 124 1.71 5.79 -8.59
N VAL A 125 0.81 5.87 -9.57
CA VAL A 125 1.04 6.52 -10.87
C VAL A 125 0.32 7.86 -10.94
N ARG A 126 -0.99 7.87 -10.67
CA ARG A 126 -1.86 9.04 -10.68
C ARG A 126 -3.14 8.78 -9.90
N GLY A 127 -3.72 9.81 -9.33
CA GLY A 127 -4.96 9.70 -8.57
C GLY A 127 -5.18 10.88 -7.64
N GLU A 128 -5.89 10.64 -6.55
CA GLU A 128 -6.29 11.64 -5.56
C GLU A 128 -5.69 11.31 -4.19
N ALA A 129 -5.04 12.29 -3.60
CA ALA A 129 -4.54 12.25 -2.23
C ALA A 129 -5.59 12.80 -1.25
N ALA A 130 -5.67 12.17 -0.08
CA ALA A 130 -6.35 12.73 1.09
C ALA A 130 -5.37 12.73 2.26
N ASP A 131 -4.95 13.93 2.66
CA ASP A 131 -4.04 14.19 3.79
C ASP A 131 -2.68 13.45 3.71
N LEU A 132 -2.20 13.16 2.48
CA LEU A 132 -0.91 12.50 2.32
C LEU A 132 0.24 13.38 2.84
N PRO A 133 1.21 12.80 3.57
CA PRO A 133 2.42 13.51 3.94
C PRO A 133 3.12 14.10 2.71
N TRP A 134 3.39 15.39 2.75
CA TRP A 134 4.04 16.11 1.66
C TRP A 134 5.05 17.13 2.18
N THR A 135 6.09 17.36 1.39
CA THR A 135 7.06 18.41 1.64
C THR A 135 7.04 19.43 0.51
N LEU A 136 6.70 20.68 0.84
CA LEU A 136 6.67 21.79 -0.09
C LEU A 136 7.92 22.69 0.09
N LEU A 137 8.54 23.08 -1.01
CA LEU A 137 9.54 24.14 -1.06
C LEU A 137 8.86 25.43 -1.54
N HIS A 138 8.80 26.46 -0.68
CA HIS A 138 8.23 27.74 -1.04
C HIS A 138 9.04 28.89 -0.43
N GLY A 139 9.37 29.89 -1.26
CA GLY A 139 10.17 31.06 -0.82
C GLY A 139 11.54 30.71 -0.23
N GLY A 140 12.15 29.58 -0.64
CA GLY A 140 13.43 29.10 -0.08
C GLY A 140 13.29 28.36 1.25
N SER A 141 12.10 28.25 1.81
CA SER A 141 11.80 27.49 3.04
C SER A 141 11.16 26.15 2.69
N ARG A 142 11.46 25.12 3.51
CA ARG A 142 10.86 23.80 3.42
C ARG A 142 9.74 23.70 4.45
N PHE A 143 8.54 23.37 4.00
CA PHE A 143 7.38 23.09 4.82
C PHE A 143 7.04 21.62 4.77
N SER A 144 6.84 20.99 5.92
CA SER A 144 6.40 19.60 6.03
C SER A 144 4.96 19.60 6.54
N GLY A 145 4.10 18.83 5.87
CA GLY A 145 2.68 18.82 6.20
C GLY A 145 1.91 17.79 5.41
N THR A 146 0.66 18.09 5.08
CA THR A 146 -0.21 17.19 4.33
C THR A 146 -0.74 17.86 3.07
N TYR A 147 -0.97 17.03 2.05
CA TYR A 147 -1.54 17.41 0.77
C TYR A 147 -2.84 16.66 0.51
N THR A 148 -3.84 17.37 0.00
CA THR A 148 -5.10 16.82 -0.49
C THR A 148 -5.37 17.38 -1.88
N GLY A 149 -5.58 16.50 -2.86
CA GLY A 149 -5.81 16.84 -4.26
C GLY A 149 -5.18 15.86 -5.23
N PRO A 150 -5.27 16.16 -6.54
CA PRO A 150 -4.73 15.31 -7.58
C PRO A 150 -3.21 15.16 -7.48
N LEU A 151 -2.74 13.93 -7.73
CA LEU A 151 -1.32 13.58 -7.83
C LEU A 151 -1.06 12.88 -9.16
N GLU A 152 0.03 13.24 -9.78
CA GLU A 152 0.63 12.54 -10.91
C GLU A 152 2.07 12.15 -10.60
N SER A 153 2.73 11.42 -11.49
CA SER A 153 4.08 10.88 -11.28
C SER A 153 5.13 11.92 -10.84
N ALA A 154 4.93 13.20 -11.21
CA ALA A 154 5.81 14.31 -10.83
C ALA A 154 5.42 14.99 -9.49
N GLY A 155 4.29 14.63 -8.89
CA GLY A 155 3.76 15.22 -7.65
C GLY A 155 2.39 15.86 -7.80
N PRO A 156 2.00 16.78 -6.89
CA PRO A 156 0.79 17.56 -6.98
C PRO A 156 0.54 18.22 -8.33
N GLU A 157 -0.67 18.08 -8.87
CA GLU A 157 -1.10 18.63 -10.15
C GLU A 157 -2.53 19.14 -10.03
N GLY A 158 -2.93 20.18 -10.80
CA GLY A 158 -4.29 20.74 -10.77
C GLY A 158 -4.59 21.53 -9.50
N GLU A 159 -5.83 21.48 -9.01
CA GLU A 159 -6.24 22.21 -7.80
C GLU A 159 -6.06 21.35 -6.56
N GLY A 160 -5.38 21.88 -5.53
CA GLY A 160 -5.10 21.12 -4.32
C GLY A 160 -4.91 22.00 -3.09
N LEU A 161 -4.91 21.35 -1.93
CA LEU A 161 -4.71 21.95 -0.61
C LEU A 161 -3.44 21.38 0.04
N PHE A 162 -2.58 22.24 0.50
CA PHE A 162 -1.45 21.90 1.37
C PHE A 162 -1.54 22.68 2.67
N GLY A 163 -1.29 22.01 3.79
CA GLY A 163 -1.11 22.63 5.09
C GLY A 163 0.11 22.05 5.80
N GLY A 164 1.01 22.90 6.27
CA GLY A 164 2.23 22.43 6.91
C GLY A 164 2.99 23.51 7.64
N GLU A 165 4.13 23.14 8.25
CA GLU A 165 4.99 24.04 8.98
C GLU A 165 6.46 23.85 8.59
N ASN A 166 7.26 24.89 8.80
CA ASN A 166 8.71 24.82 8.65
C ASN A 166 9.41 24.55 10.01
N ALA A 167 10.72 24.36 9.96
CA ALA A 167 11.52 24.10 11.15
C ALA A 167 11.50 25.23 12.21
N ALA A 168 11.06 26.44 11.85
CA ALA A 168 10.89 27.58 12.76
C ALA A 168 9.47 27.67 13.33
N GLY A 169 8.57 26.71 13.01
CA GLY A 169 7.17 26.69 13.46
C GLY A 169 6.27 27.66 12.70
N GLN A 170 6.74 28.20 11.56
CA GLN A 170 5.88 29.04 10.72
C GLN A 170 4.91 28.16 9.95
N GLN A 171 3.62 28.48 10.05
CA GLN A 171 2.55 27.77 9.35
C GLN A 171 2.43 28.28 7.90
N PHE A 172 2.14 27.37 7.00
CA PHE A 172 1.89 27.67 5.61
C PHE A 172 0.71 26.85 5.11
N THR A 173 -0.28 27.52 4.54
CA THR A 173 -1.43 26.87 3.90
C THR A 173 -1.57 27.41 2.49
N TRP A 174 -1.66 26.52 1.52
CA TRP A 174 -1.92 26.87 0.12
C TRP A 174 -3.15 26.14 -0.37
N HIS A 175 -4.07 26.88 -0.95
CA HIS A 175 -5.23 26.34 -1.65
C HIS A 175 -5.26 26.95 -3.05
N GLY A 176 -5.01 26.15 -4.08
CA GLY A 176 -4.93 26.65 -5.45
C GLY A 176 -4.24 25.67 -6.39
N GLY A 177 -3.78 26.21 -7.53
CA GLY A 177 -3.17 25.44 -8.58
C GLY A 177 -1.81 24.85 -8.21
N TRP A 178 -1.53 23.67 -8.76
CA TRP A 178 -0.27 22.94 -8.64
C TRP A 178 0.18 22.48 -10.01
N SER A 179 1.50 22.41 -10.21
CA SER A 179 2.10 21.80 -11.39
C SER A 179 3.46 21.22 -11.06
N GLY A 180 3.64 19.93 -11.35
CA GLY A 180 4.89 19.20 -11.11
C GLY A 180 5.35 19.19 -9.65
N GLY A 181 4.42 19.25 -8.70
CA GLY A 181 4.71 19.24 -7.25
C GLY A 181 4.98 20.61 -6.64
N GLU A 182 4.88 21.68 -7.43
CA GLU A 182 5.05 23.07 -6.98
C GLU A 182 3.73 23.84 -7.04
N THR A 183 3.60 24.87 -6.20
CA THR A 183 2.46 25.79 -6.28
C THR A 183 2.47 26.57 -7.58
N ALA A 184 1.37 26.63 -8.30
CA ALA A 184 1.24 27.26 -9.60
C ALA A 184 -0.11 27.99 -9.76
N GLY A 185 -0.13 29.02 -10.61
CA GLY A 185 -1.36 29.76 -10.93
C GLY A 185 -1.94 30.54 -9.74
N PRO A 186 -3.24 30.88 -9.79
CA PRO A 186 -3.91 31.57 -8.71
C PRO A 186 -4.13 30.62 -7.52
N GLY A 187 -3.93 31.15 -6.31
CA GLY A 187 -4.16 30.43 -5.07
C GLY A 187 -4.32 31.38 -3.90
N VAL A 188 -4.81 30.84 -2.78
CA VAL A 188 -4.95 31.59 -1.53
C VAL A 188 -3.90 31.09 -0.57
N LEU A 189 -2.98 31.99 -0.21
CA LEU A 189 -2.05 31.79 0.87
C LEU A 189 -2.69 32.26 2.19
N LYS A 190 -2.71 31.41 3.19
CA LYS A 190 -3.01 31.82 4.56
C LYS A 190 -1.69 31.69 5.36
N ASP A 191 -1.17 32.84 5.78
CA ASP A 191 -0.08 32.95 6.73
C ASP A 191 -0.67 33.57 8.01
N GLU A 192 -0.45 33.00 9.18
CA GLU A 192 -0.95 33.51 10.45
C GLU A 192 -0.34 34.89 10.83
N HIS A 193 0.58 35.41 10.02
CA HIS A 193 1.25 36.71 10.23
C HIS A 193 0.65 37.85 9.38
N CYS A 194 -0.37 37.59 8.57
CA CYS A 194 -1.14 38.66 7.90
C CYS A 194 -2.26 39.16 8.82
N ILE A 195 -1.93 40.01 9.79
CA ILE A 195 -2.86 40.87 10.52
C ILE A 195 -2.86 42.26 9.88
#